data_f56eb39d66fdd5da32579a13fe730ea4
#
_entry.id   f56eb39d66fdd5da32579a13fe730ea4
#
_cell.length_a   1.000
_cell.length_b   1.000
_cell.length_c   1.000
_cell.angle_alpha   90.00
_cell.angle_beta   90.00
_cell.angle_gamma   90.00
#
_symmetry.space_group_name_H-M   'P 1'
#
loop_
_entity.id
_entity.type
_entity.pdbx_description
1 polymer ?
#
loop_
_entity_poly.entity_id
_entity_poly.type
_entity_poly.pdbx_seq_one_letter_code
_entity_poly.pdbx_strand_id
1 'polypeptide(L)'
;MSVINAKCAYHGRLWSVWFCPDLPWSDGPWKLCNLPGLIIEAKDEDELYIFRLLSLNECGNSVLDWCEKAKSTRRKEFLRIRYKSLKNNIAKYRSELGIDDQTNIDTRYLDGLEPDFK
;
A
#
# COMPACT_ATOMS: atom_id res chain seq x y z
N MET A 1 9.68 1.64 -25.62
CA MET A 1 10.08 1.56 -24.20
C MET A 1 10.35 0.12 -23.82
N SER A 2 11.48 -0.14 -23.23
CA SER A 2 11.77 -1.46 -22.66
C SER A 2 11.15 -1.56 -21.25
N VAL A 3 10.60 -2.72 -20.93
CA VAL A 3 9.98 -3.00 -19.64
C VAL A 3 10.59 -4.25 -19.06
N ILE A 4 11.03 -4.18 -17.82
CA ILE A 4 11.68 -5.28 -17.11
C ILE A 4 10.79 -5.72 -15.94
N ASN A 5 10.63 -7.03 -15.76
CA ASN A 5 9.93 -7.60 -14.63
C ASN A 5 10.91 -7.88 -13.49
N ALA A 6 10.51 -7.51 -12.27
CA ALA A 6 11.20 -7.87 -11.04
C ALA A 6 10.19 -8.41 -10.01
N LYS A 7 10.69 -9.21 -9.08
CA LYS A 7 9.89 -9.73 -7.95
C LYS A 7 10.52 -9.35 -6.64
N CYS A 8 9.69 -9.02 -5.66
CA CYS A 8 10.15 -8.73 -4.31
C CYS A 8 9.14 -9.22 -3.26
N ALA A 9 9.65 -9.49 -2.07
CA ALA A 9 8.82 -9.69 -0.89
C ALA A 9 8.85 -8.40 -0.06
N TYR A 10 7.69 -7.87 0.25
CA TYR A 10 7.58 -6.67 1.05
C TYR A 10 6.41 -6.77 2.03
N HIS A 11 6.74 -6.68 3.31
CA HIS A 11 5.78 -6.73 4.42
C HIS A 11 4.70 -7.79 4.30
N GLY A 12 5.12 -9.05 4.08
CA GLY A 12 4.24 -10.21 4.06
C GLY A 12 3.51 -10.45 2.74
N ARG A 13 3.84 -9.68 1.69
CA ARG A 13 3.34 -9.90 0.34
C ARG A 13 4.47 -10.12 -0.65
N LEU A 14 4.23 -10.99 -1.63
CA LEU A 14 5.06 -11.12 -2.81
C LEU A 14 4.51 -10.21 -3.91
N TRP A 15 5.38 -9.41 -4.50
CA TRP A 15 5.06 -8.47 -5.54
C TRP A 15 5.77 -8.81 -6.83
N SER A 16 5.03 -8.77 -7.92
CA SER A 16 5.58 -8.70 -9.29
C SER A 16 5.47 -7.27 -9.76
N VAL A 17 6.57 -6.68 -10.16
CA VAL A 17 6.63 -5.29 -10.61
C VAL A 17 7.24 -5.22 -12.01
N TRP A 18 6.75 -4.31 -12.82
CA TRP A 18 7.29 -3.99 -14.14
C TRP A 18 7.74 -2.56 -14.12
N PHE A 19 9.01 -2.35 -14.40
CA PHE A 19 9.61 -1.03 -14.42
C PHE A 19 10.23 -0.72 -15.79
N CYS A 20 10.31 0.56 -16.10
CA CYS A 20 10.83 1.07 -17.35
C CYS A 20 12.16 1.82 -17.12
N PRO A 21 13.31 1.27 -17.54
CA PRO A 21 14.60 1.96 -17.42
C PRO A 21 14.70 3.24 -18.25
N ASP A 22 13.90 3.36 -19.32
CA ASP A 22 13.86 4.56 -20.15
C ASP A 22 13.25 5.77 -19.39
N LEU A 23 12.56 5.52 -18.29
CA LEU A 23 12.04 6.53 -17.35
C LEU A 23 12.94 6.56 -16.10
N PRO A 24 13.91 7.48 -16.03
CA PRO A 24 15.01 7.40 -15.04
C PRO A 24 14.61 7.89 -13.64
N TRP A 25 13.41 7.61 -13.21
CA TRP A 25 12.95 7.88 -11.85
C TRP A 25 12.86 6.59 -11.06
N SER A 26 13.63 6.50 -9.98
CA SER A 26 13.62 5.34 -9.08
C SER A 26 12.43 5.37 -8.13
N ASP A 27 11.21 5.41 -8.68
CA ASP A 27 9.96 5.60 -7.94
C ASP A 27 8.88 4.64 -8.42
N GLY A 28 7.76 4.61 -7.71
CA GLY A 28 6.65 3.73 -8.03
C GLY A 28 5.44 3.92 -7.12
N PRO A 29 4.41 3.09 -7.28
CA PRO A 29 3.19 3.20 -6.49
C PRO A 29 3.42 2.78 -5.04
N TRP A 30 2.72 3.44 -4.13
CA TRP A 30 2.72 3.17 -2.71
C TRP A 30 4.14 3.23 -2.12
N LYS A 31 4.70 2.15 -1.60
CA LYS A 31 6.07 2.07 -1.05
C LYS A 31 7.04 1.28 -1.93
N LEU A 32 6.61 0.90 -3.13
CA LEU A 32 7.45 0.18 -4.08
C LEU A 32 8.32 1.19 -4.83
N CYS A 33 9.63 1.05 -4.69
CA CYS A 33 10.61 1.96 -5.29
C CYS A 33 12.00 1.30 -5.37
N ASN A 34 13.04 2.08 -5.64
CA ASN A 34 14.45 1.66 -5.67
C ASN A 34 14.82 0.69 -6.81
N LEU A 35 14.07 0.69 -7.89
CA LEU A 35 14.48 0.04 -9.13
C LEU A 35 15.13 1.06 -10.07
N PRO A 36 15.96 0.62 -11.03
CA PRO A 36 16.62 1.52 -11.97
C PRO A 36 15.66 1.99 -13.08
N GLY A 37 14.54 2.57 -12.70
CA GLY A 37 13.49 3.07 -13.57
C GLY A 37 12.13 3.14 -12.88
N LEU A 38 11.20 3.89 -13.47
CA LEU A 38 9.85 4.06 -12.94
C LEU A 38 9.06 2.75 -13.01
N ILE A 39 8.44 2.37 -11.89
CA ILE A 39 7.51 1.23 -11.86
C ILE A 39 6.21 1.65 -12.53
N ILE A 40 5.87 0.98 -13.61
CA ILE A 40 4.67 1.25 -14.41
C ILE A 40 3.51 0.30 -14.10
N GLU A 41 3.81 -0.88 -13.60
CA GLU A 41 2.80 -1.82 -13.10
C GLU A 41 3.34 -2.57 -11.90
N ALA A 42 2.50 -2.80 -10.91
CA ALA A 42 2.80 -3.67 -9.76
C ALA A 42 1.55 -4.45 -9.38
N LYS A 43 1.72 -5.73 -9.08
CA LYS A 43 0.65 -6.57 -8.55
C LYS A 43 1.19 -7.53 -7.50
N ASP A 44 0.38 -7.81 -6.50
CA ASP A 44 0.67 -8.84 -5.52
C ASP A 44 0.35 -10.24 -6.08
N GLU A 45 0.84 -11.28 -5.39
CA GLU A 45 0.68 -12.68 -5.83
C GLU A 45 -0.79 -13.11 -5.92
N ASP A 46 -1.61 -12.61 -5.01
CA ASP A 46 -3.06 -12.92 -4.97
C ASP A 46 -3.90 -12.04 -5.91
N GLU A 47 -3.26 -11.10 -6.62
CA GLU A 47 -3.91 -10.10 -7.49
C GLU A 47 -5.02 -9.28 -6.77
N LEU A 48 -4.90 -9.12 -5.46
CA LEU A 48 -5.80 -8.29 -4.65
C LEU A 48 -5.48 -6.80 -4.80
N TYR A 49 -4.23 -6.48 -5.09
CA TYR A 49 -3.75 -5.12 -5.30
C TYR A 49 -3.02 -5.04 -6.63
N ILE A 50 -3.54 -4.22 -7.51
CA ILE A 50 -2.97 -3.97 -8.83
C ILE A 50 -2.84 -2.47 -9.02
N PHE A 51 -1.61 -2.01 -9.25
CA PHE A 51 -1.31 -0.64 -9.59
C PHE A 51 -0.89 -0.56 -11.05
N ARG A 52 -1.42 0.37 -11.81
CA ARG A 52 -1.03 0.66 -13.19
C ARG A 52 -0.83 2.15 -13.38
N LEU A 53 0.27 2.52 -14.01
CA LEU A 53 0.51 3.88 -14.45
C LEU A 53 -0.45 4.20 -15.60
N LEU A 54 -1.31 5.20 -15.42
CA LEU A 54 -2.24 5.66 -16.44
C LEU A 54 -1.69 6.85 -17.22
N SER A 55 -1.02 7.75 -16.53
CA SER A 55 -0.42 8.93 -17.16
C SER A 55 0.72 9.47 -16.31
N LEU A 56 1.64 10.14 -16.93
CA LEU A 56 2.75 10.86 -16.31
C LEU A 56 2.71 12.31 -16.77
N ASN A 57 2.53 13.23 -15.83
CA ASN A 57 2.47 14.66 -16.10
C ASN A 57 3.40 15.40 -15.16
N GLU A 58 4.01 16.47 -15.64
CA GLU A 58 4.76 17.38 -14.80
C GLU A 58 3.82 18.14 -13.86
N CYS A 59 4.18 18.21 -12.58
CA CYS A 59 3.45 18.96 -11.58
C CYS A 59 4.29 20.13 -11.09
N GLY A 60 3.76 21.33 -11.22
CA GLY A 60 4.43 22.56 -10.77
C GLY A 60 4.33 22.84 -9.27
N ASN A 61 3.56 22.05 -8.51
CA ASN A 61 3.32 22.28 -7.10
C ASN A 61 4.09 21.28 -6.23
N SER A 62 4.72 21.78 -5.17
CA SER A 62 5.37 20.93 -4.17
C SER A 62 4.32 20.19 -3.31
N VAL A 63 4.45 18.88 -3.20
CA VAL A 63 3.62 18.02 -2.32
C VAL A 63 4.15 18.02 -0.88
N LEU A 64 5.28 18.67 -0.63
CA LEU A 64 6.02 18.62 0.64
C LEU A 64 5.33 19.33 1.82
N ASP A 65 4.41 20.25 1.56
CA ASP A 65 3.71 21.03 2.60
C ASP A 65 2.90 20.16 3.58
N TRP A 66 2.55 18.96 3.19
CA TRP A 66 1.82 18.02 4.03
C TRP A 66 2.71 17.35 5.08
N CYS A 67 4.00 17.24 4.79
CA CYS A 67 4.96 16.58 5.66
C CYS A 67 5.33 17.43 6.89
N GLU A 68 5.21 18.74 6.83
CA GLU A 68 5.57 19.65 7.92
C GLU A 68 4.71 19.47 9.16
N LYS A 69 3.45 19.08 8.99
CA LYS A 69 2.50 18.82 10.09
C LYS A 69 2.50 17.36 10.55
N ALA A 70 3.25 16.50 9.91
CA ALA A 70 3.27 15.08 10.22
C ALA A 70 4.11 14.81 11.48
N LYS A 71 3.57 14.00 12.39
CA LYS A 71 4.28 13.55 13.58
C LYS A 71 5.06 12.29 13.28
N SER A 72 6.37 12.32 13.51
CA SER A 72 7.20 11.13 13.39
C SER A 72 6.86 10.12 14.48
N THR A 73 6.69 8.86 14.11
CA THR A 73 6.45 7.76 15.03
C THR A 73 7.15 6.48 14.53
N ARG A 74 7.37 5.54 15.44
CA ARG A 74 7.93 4.24 15.05
C ARG A 74 6.88 3.40 14.33
N ARG A 75 7.28 2.64 13.30
CA ARG A 75 6.38 1.78 12.51
C ARG A 75 5.51 0.89 13.42
N LYS A 76 6.11 0.21 14.40
CA LYS A 76 5.39 -0.69 15.31
C LYS A 76 4.27 0.01 16.10
N GLU A 77 4.51 1.22 16.55
CA GLU A 77 3.51 2.01 17.28
C GLU A 77 2.41 2.52 16.37
N PHE A 78 2.76 3.04 15.20
CA PHE A 78 1.82 3.44 14.16
C PHE A 78 0.86 2.29 13.81
N LEU A 79 1.40 1.11 13.55
CA LEU A 79 0.60 -0.07 13.19
C LEU A 79 -0.31 -0.51 14.34
N ARG A 80 0.15 -0.42 15.59
CA ARG A 80 -0.70 -0.70 16.78
C ARG A 80 -1.91 0.24 16.85
N ILE A 81 -1.69 1.54 16.65
CA ILE A 81 -2.75 2.55 16.64
C ILE A 81 -3.72 2.29 15.49
N ARG A 82 -3.20 2.04 14.30
CA ARG A 82 -3.99 1.72 13.10
C ARG A 82 -4.86 0.48 13.31
N TYR A 83 -4.29 -0.59 13.84
CA TYR A 83 -5.02 -1.84 14.10
C TYR A 83 -6.14 -1.65 15.13
N LYS A 84 -5.86 -0.92 16.21
CA LYS A 84 -6.88 -0.57 17.22
C LYS A 84 -8.01 0.25 16.60
N SER A 85 -7.69 1.23 15.77
CA SER A 85 -8.68 2.04 15.06
C SER A 85 -9.56 1.21 14.12
N LEU A 86 -8.95 0.29 13.35
CA LEU A 86 -9.68 -0.61 12.47
C LEU A 86 -10.64 -1.53 13.24
N LYS A 87 -10.20 -2.12 14.35
CA LYS A 87 -11.07 -2.94 15.22
C LYS A 87 -12.25 -2.16 15.77
N ASN A 88 -12.02 -0.94 16.23
CA ASN A 88 -13.08 -0.09 16.77
C ASN A 88 -14.09 0.28 15.68
N ASN A 89 -13.65 0.59 14.47
CA ASN A 89 -14.53 0.89 13.35
C ASN A 89 -15.38 -0.32 12.96
N ILE A 90 -14.80 -1.52 12.91
CA ILE A 90 -15.53 -2.75 12.61
C ILE A 90 -16.58 -3.03 13.69
N ALA A 91 -16.23 -2.90 14.96
CA ALA A 91 -17.18 -3.10 16.06
C ALA A 91 -18.34 -2.09 15.97
N LYS A 92 -18.05 -0.84 15.63
CA LYS A 92 -19.06 0.18 15.39
C LYS A 92 -20.02 -0.20 14.24
N TYR A 93 -19.48 -0.55 13.07
CA TYR A 93 -20.29 -0.94 11.92
C TYR A 93 -21.15 -2.18 12.19
N ARG A 94 -20.60 -3.18 12.89
CA ARG A 94 -21.39 -4.36 13.31
C ARG A 94 -22.56 -3.97 14.19
N SER A 95 -22.33 -3.11 15.17
CA SER A 95 -23.39 -2.62 16.06
C SER A 95 -24.46 -1.84 15.30
N GLU A 96 -24.07 -0.99 14.36
CA GLU A 96 -25.00 -0.19 13.55
C GLU A 96 -25.84 -1.06 12.58
N LEU A 97 -25.27 -2.14 12.05
CA LEU A 97 -25.93 -3.03 11.11
C LEU A 97 -26.64 -4.22 11.77
N GLY A 98 -26.54 -4.38 13.09
CA GLY A 98 -27.11 -5.52 13.82
C GLY A 98 -26.52 -6.88 13.42
N ILE A 99 -25.26 -6.89 12.97
CA ILE A 99 -24.54 -8.11 12.54
C ILE A 99 -23.95 -8.79 13.77
N ASP A 100 -24.24 -10.10 13.94
CA ASP A 100 -23.69 -10.90 15.02
C ASP A 100 -22.18 -10.97 14.99
N ASP A 101 -21.56 -10.98 16.16
CA ASP A 101 -20.09 -10.99 16.37
C ASP A 101 -19.41 -12.25 15.81
N GLN A 102 -20.18 -13.27 15.48
CA GLN A 102 -19.71 -14.55 14.92
C GLN A 102 -19.52 -14.54 13.39
N THR A 103 -19.86 -13.46 12.71
CA THR A 103 -19.64 -13.37 11.27
C THR A 103 -18.13 -13.32 11.00
N ASN A 104 -17.62 -14.36 10.35
CA ASN A 104 -16.22 -14.49 10.01
C ASN A 104 -15.88 -13.46 8.91
N ILE A 105 -15.30 -12.34 9.31
CA ILE A 105 -14.77 -11.37 8.36
C ILE A 105 -13.39 -11.84 7.92
N ASP A 106 -13.19 -11.95 6.63
CA ASP A 106 -11.88 -12.28 6.08
C ASP A 106 -10.86 -11.20 6.49
N THR A 107 -10.03 -11.54 7.46
CA THR A 107 -9.04 -10.62 8.04
C THR A 107 -7.95 -10.22 7.05
N ARG A 108 -7.81 -10.93 5.93
CA ARG A 108 -6.85 -10.58 4.88
C ARG A 108 -7.13 -9.20 4.29
N TYR A 109 -8.39 -8.80 4.21
CA TYR A 109 -8.78 -7.46 3.77
C TYR A 109 -8.53 -6.37 4.81
N LEU A 110 -8.48 -6.75 6.09
CA LEU A 110 -8.24 -5.81 7.19
C LEU A 110 -6.76 -5.48 7.36
N ASP A 111 -5.90 -6.42 7.00
CA ASP A 111 -4.44 -6.25 7.09
C ASP A 111 -3.91 -5.30 6.00
N GLY A 112 -4.74 -5.02 4.98
CA GLY A 112 -4.38 -4.10 3.91
C GLY A 112 -3.17 -4.56 3.11
N LEU A 113 -2.35 -3.61 2.69
CA LEU A 113 -1.16 -3.86 1.88
C LEU A 113 0.01 -4.48 2.65
N GLU A 114 -0.02 -4.46 3.99
CA GLU A 114 1.04 -4.95 4.87
C GLU A 114 0.51 -6.01 5.86
N PRO A 115 0.28 -7.27 5.42
CA PRO A 115 -0.32 -8.32 6.25
C PRO A 115 0.63 -8.90 7.32
N ASP A 116 1.91 -8.55 7.29
CA ASP A 116 2.91 -8.99 8.28
C ASP A 116 2.75 -8.31 9.65
N PHE A 117 1.78 -7.41 9.77
CA PHE A 117 1.46 -6.79 11.03
C PHE A 117 0.43 -7.62 11.80
N LYS A 118 0.89 -8.35 12.78
CA LYS A 118 0.08 -9.03 13.79
C LYS A 118 0.60 -8.76 15.18
#